data_d324d886826b32ae65d687c5d324f801
#
_entry.id   d324d886826b32ae65d687c5d324f801
#
_cell.length_a   1.000
_cell.length_b   1.000
_cell.length_c   1.000
_cell.angle_alpha   90.00
_cell.angle_beta   90.00
_cell.angle_gamma   90.00
#
_symmetry.space_group_name_H-M   'P 1'
#
loop_
_entity.id
_entity.type
_entity.pdbx_description
1 polymer ?
#
loop_
_entity_poly.entity_id
_entity_poly.type
_entity_poly.pdbx_seq_one_letter_code
_entity_poly.pdbx_strand_id
1 'polypeptide(L)'
;MGWLEIISVRTTKAAQNAALLELCRKLRAPWTQGPSPDLKFYCSVGYDTDLSVHIHWQAAVTLDGPSAFGLEVRSLLSDFGLISHTLWREPEPTL
;
A
#
# COMPACT_ATOMS: atom_id res chain seq x y z
N MET A 1 -2.53 -17.06 -9.08
CA MET A 1 -2.15 -16.76 -7.69
C MET A 1 -1.54 -15.39 -7.61
N GLY A 2 -2.06 -14.53 -6.77
CA GLY A 2 -1.60 -13.15 -6.65
C GLY A 2 -1.00 -12.85 -5.29
N TRP A 3 -0.27 -11.76 -5.22
CA TRP A 3 0.31 -11.24 -3.99
C TRP A 3 -0.33 -9.90 -3.67
N LEU A 4 -0.47 -9.62 -2.38
CA LEU A 4 -1.02 -8.36 -1.90
C LEU A 4 -0.11 -7.81 -0.82
N GLU A 5 0.37 -6.59 -1.02
CA GLU A 5 1.00 -5.83 0.04
C GLU A 5 0.00 -4.82 0.59
N ILE A 6 -0.10 -4.74 1.89
CA ILE A 6 -0.95 -3.75 2.54
C ILE A 6 -0.07 -2.87 3.42
N ILE A 7 -0.08 -1.58 3.13
CA ILE A 7 0.63 -0.60 3.93
C ILE A 7 -0.40 0.33 4.54
N SER A 8 -0.57 0.24 5.84
CA SER A 8 -1.54 1.06 6.57
C SER A 8 -0.81 2.16 7.32
N VAL A 9 -1.39 3.34 7.34
CA VAL A 9 -0.88 4.45 8.12
C VAL A 9 -1.99 5.00 9.01
N ARG A 10 -1.67 5.17 10.29
CA ARG A 10 -2.55 5.82 11.26
C ARG A 10 -2.00 7.21 11.52
N THR A 11 -2.68 8.22 10.99
CA THR A 11 -2.28 9.61 11.18
C THR A 11 -2.77 10.09 12.55
N THR A 12 -2.08 11.11 13.08
CA THR A 12 -2.45 11.68 14.38
C THR A 12 -3.40 12.88 14.25
N LYS A 13 -3.57 13.40 13.03
CA LYS A 13 -4.38 14.61 12.79
C LYS A 13 -5.17 14.45 11.51
N ALA A 14 -6.47 14.71 11.56
CA ALA A 14 -7.33 14.69 10.38
C ALA A 14 -6.87 15.67 9.28
N ALA A 15 -6.23 16.77 9.65
CA ALA A 15 -5.70 17.74 8.70
C ALA A 15 -4.61 17.17 7.78
N GLN A 16 -3.97 16.06 8.18
CA GLN A 16 -2.96 15.39 7.33
C GLN A 16 -3.58 14.60 6.18
N ASN A 17 -4.89 14.35 6.23
CA ASN A 17 -5.55 13.53 5.21
C ASN A 17 -5.47 14.16 3.81
N ALA A 18 -5.56 15.48 3.70
CA ALA A 18 -5.48 16.15 2.41
C ALA A 18 -4.08 15.96 1.76
N ALA A 19 -3.03 16.12 2.55
CA ALA A 19 -1.66 15.89 2.08
C ALA A 19 -1.43 14.43 1.73
N LEU A 20 -1.98 13.52 2.52
CA LEU A 20 -1.88 12.09 2.30
C LEU A 20 -2.59 11.67 1.01
N LEU A 21 -3.78 12.20 0.76
CA LEU A 21 -4.53 11.94 -0.47
C LEU A 21 -3.78 12.47 -1.69
N GLU A 22 -3.14 13.62 -1.58
CA GLU A 22 -2.33 14.17 -2.66
C GLU A 22 -1.13 13.27 -2.95
N LEU A 23 -0.48 12.76 -1.92
CA LEU A 23 0.59 11.78 -2.08
C LEU A 23 0.09 10.51 -2.78
N CYS A 24 -1.08 10.01 -2.40
CA CYS A 24 -1.68 8.84 -3.03
C CYS A 24 -1.94 9.04 -4.52
N ARG A 25 -2.33 10.24 -4.93
CA ARG A 25 -2.49 10.56 -6.35
C ARG A 25 -1.18 10.45 -7.10
N LYS A 26 -0.08 10.89 -6.49
CA LYS A 26 1.26 10.78 -7.09
C LYS A 26 1.71 9.33 -7.20
N LEU A 27 1.32 8.47 -6.27
CA LEU A 27 1.65 7.05 -6.30
C LEU A 27 0.96 6.30 -7.43
N ARG A 28 -0.06 6.88 -8.05
CA ARG A 28 -0.73 6.28 -9.22
C ARG A 28 0.07 6.43 -10.50
N ALA A 29 1.15 7.23 -10.49
CA ALA A 29 2.04 7.32 -11.64
C ALA A 29 2.69 5.96 -11.90
N PRO A 30 2.91 5.58 -13.18
CA PRO A 30 3.49 4.28 -13.48
C PRO A 30 4.84 4.08 -12.80
N TRP A 31 5.03 2.90 -12.21
CA TRP A 31 6.30 2.48 -11.65
C TRP A 31 7.23 2.08 -12.80
N THR A 32 8.40 2.70 -12.86
CA THR A 32 9.31 2.54 -14.02
C THR A 32 10.48 1.59 -13.74
N GLN A 33 10.64 1.13 -12.49
CA GLN A 33 11.77 0.30 -12.08
C GLN A 33 11.43 -1.19 -12.03
N GLY A 34 10.30 -1.60 -12.62
CA GLY A 34 9.88 -2.99 -12.61
C GLY A 34 8.41 -3.13 -12.98
N PRO A 35 7.80 -4.30 -12.73
CA PRO A 35 6.39 -4.50 -12.99
C PRO A 35 5.55 -3.49 -12.20
N SER A 36 4.54 -2.91 -12.86
CA SER A 36 3.62 -1.98 -12.21
C SER A 36 2.48 -2.75 -11.56
N PRO A 37 2.29 -2.62 -10.25
CA PRO A 37 1.17 -3.24 -9.57
C PRO A 37 -0.11 -2.42 -9.74
N ASP A 38 -1.24 -3.02 -9.42
CA ASP A 38 -2.50 -2.30 -9.27
C ASP A 38 -2.60 -1.75 -7.86
N LEU A 39 -2.91 -0.46 -7.75
CA LEU A 39 -3.04 0.21 -6.47
C LEU A 39 -4.48 0.51 -6.15
N LYS A 40 -4.86 0.26 -4.90
CA LYS A 40 -6.15 0.68 -4.34
C LYS A 40 -5.92 1.34 -2.99
N PHE A 41 -6.70 2.37 -2.72
CA PHE A 41 -6.60 3.14 -1.49
C PHE A 41 -7.90 3.02 -0.72
N TYR A 42 -7.79 2.81 0.60
CA TYR A 42 -8.94 2.64 1.47
C TYR A 42 -8.80 3.53 2.70
N CYS A 43 -9.90 4.18 3.07
CA CYS A 43 -9.99 4.89 4.34
C CYS A 43 -10.79 4.03 5.30
N SER A 44 -10.42 4.04 6.57
CA SER A 44 -11.20 3.32 7.58
C SER A 44 -12.58 3.94 7.75
N VAL A 45 -13.60 3.12 7.84
CA VAL A 45 -14.96 3.57 8.11
C VAL A 45 -15.09 4.02 9.58
N GLY A 46 -14.35 3.37 10.47
CA GLY A 46 -14.41 3.68 11.90
C GLY A 46 -13.49 4.82 12.34
N TYR A 47 -12.38 5.02 11.63
CA TYR A 47 -11.37 6.01 12.01
C TYR A 47 -10.91 6.76 10.77
N ASP A 48 -11.34 8.01 10.64
CA ASP A 48 -11.00 8.86 9.50
C ASP A 48 -9.51 9.23 9.42
N THR A 49 -8.74 8.91 10.45
CA THR A 49 -7.29 9.11 10.48
C THR A 49 -6.51 7.92 9.92
N ASP A 50 -7.18 6.80 9.61
CA ASP A 50 -6.53 5.59 9.12
C ASP A 50 -6.71 5.45 7.61
N LEU A 51 -5.59 5.22 6.92
CA LEU A 51 -5.57 4.97 5.49
C LEU A 51 -4.80 3.69 5.22
N SER A 52 -5.21 2.90 4.23
CA SER A 52 -4.41 1.79 3.77
C SER A 52 -4.22 1.82 2.26
N VAL A 53 -2.99 1.46 1.84
CA VAL A 53 -2.62 1.32 0.45
C VAL A 53 -2.51 -0.17 0.17
N HIS A 54 -3.29 -0.65 -0.77
CA HIS A 54 -3.29 -2.05 -1.20
C HIS A 54 -2.57 -2.14 -2.54
N ILE A 55 -1.48 -2.89 -2.57
CA ILE A 55 -0.64 -3.09 -3.74
C ILE A 55 -0.87 -4.50 -4.23
N HIS A 56 -1.60 -4.64 -5.34
CA HIS A 56 -1.93 -5.93 -5.93
C HIS A 56 -0.90 -6.30 -6.99
N TRP A 57 -0.13 -7.35 -6.72
CA TRP A 57 0.85 -7.89 -7.66
C TRP A 57 0.26 -9.04 -8.44
N GLN A 58 0.62 -9.13 -9.71
CA GLN A 58 0.18 -10.22 -10.56
C GLN A 58 0.89 -11.53 -10.21
N ALA A 59 0.29 -12.65 -10.61
CA ALA A 59 0.78 -13.99 -10.29
C ALA A 59 2.22 -14.25 -10.76
N ALA A 60 2.66 -13.57 -11.82
CA ALA A 60 4.03 -13.74 -12.34
C ALA A 60 5.09 -13.13 -11.43
N VAL A 61 4.71 -12.26 -10.51
CA VAL A 61 5.61 -11.64 -9.54
C VAL A 61 5.66 -12.52 -8.30
N THR A 62 6.84 -12.82 -7.80
CA THR A 62 7.04 -13.55 -6.55
C THR A 62 7.66 -12.61 -5.52
N LEU A 63 7.04 -12.53 -4.35
CA LEU A 63 7.55 -11.72 -3.24
C LEU A 63 7.98 -12.64 -2.12
N ASP A 64 9.22 -12.51 -1.69
CA ASP A 64 9.77 -13.17 -0.51
C ASP A 64 9.97 -12.21 0.66
N GLY A 65 9.55 -10.97 0.48
CA GLY A 65 9.60 -9.90 1.45
C GLY A 65 8.95 -8.66 0.86
N PRO A 66 8.97 -7.50 1.55
CA PRO A 66 8.45 -6.26 0.99
C PRO A 66 9.09 -5.94 -0.35
N SER A 67 8.27 -5.53 -1.33
CA SER A 67 8.78 -5.16 -2.64
C SER A 67 9.54 -3.82 -2.57
N ALA A 68 10.39 -3.55 -3.55
CA ALA A 68 11.06 -2.25 -3.65
C ALA A 68 10.03 -1.12 -3.74
N PHE A 69 8.95 -1.32 -4.50
CA PHE A 69 7.86 -0.37 -4.62
C PHE A 69 7.16 -0.17 -3.27
N GLY A 70 6.88 -1.26 -2.55
CA GLY A 70 6.24 -1.21 -1.23
C GLY A 70 7.09 -0.48 -0.20
N LEU A 71 8.40 -0.69 -0.21
CA LEU A 71 9.31 0.01 0.70
C LEU A 71 9.35 1.51 0.41
N GLU A 72 9.28 1.91 -0.85
CA GLU A 72 9.22 3.32 -1.22
C GLU A 72 7.90 3.95 -0.76
N VAL A 73 6.78 3.29 -0.99
CA VAL A 73 5.47 3.73 -0.50
C VAL A 73 5.49 3.89 1.02
N ARG A 74 6.01 2.89 1.73
CA ARG A 74 6.15 2.91 3.18
C ARG A 74 6.98 4.11 3.65
N SER A 75 8.10 4.36 2.99
CA SER A 75 8.96 5.49 3.32
C SER A 75 8.23 6.82 3.18
N LEU A 76 7.47 6.98 2.10
CA LEU A 76 6.70 8.20 1.86
C LEU A 76 5.58 8.39 2.89
N LEU A 77 4.95 7.31 3.32
CA LEU A 77 3.85 7.37 4.29
C LEU A 77 4.32 7.51 5.73
N SER A 78 5.56 7.15 6.03
CA SER A 78 6.07 7.11 7.41
C SER A 78 6.08 8.48 8.09
N ASP A 79 6.15 9.56 7.32
CA ASP A 79 6.10 10.92 7.86
C ASP A 79 4.71 11.31 8.38
N PHE A 80 3.67 10.53 8.05
CA PHE A 80 2.29 10.86 8.40
C PHE A 80 1.81 10.17 9.67
N GLY A 81 2.47 9.11 10.11
CA GLY A 81 2.03 8.40 11.31
C GLY A 81 2.60 7.01 11.45
N LEU A 82 1.94 6.19 12.25
CA LEU A 82 2.34 4.81 12.49
C LEU A 82 2.07 3.94 11.29
N ILE A 83 3.05 3.13 10.91
CA ILE A 83 3.00 2.28 9.73
C ILE A 83 2.84 0.82 10.13
N SER A 84 1.97 0.11 9.39
CA SER A 84 1.90 -1.34 9.37
C SER A 84 2.10 -1.79 7.92
N HIS A 85 2.97 -2.77 7.70
CA HIS A 85 3.27 -3.29 6.35
C HIS A 85 3.18 -4.81 6.39
N THR A 86 2.20 -5.37 5.70
CA THR A 86 1.94 -6.80 5.68
C THR A 86 1.95 -7.34 4.26
N LEU A 87 2.30 -8.61 4.12
CA LEU A 87 2.31 -9.31 2.85
C LEU A 87 1.34 -10.48 2.92
N TRP A 88 0.55 -10.62 1.87
CA TRP A 88 -0.46 -11.65 1.75
C TRP A 88 -0.30 -12.36 0.42
N ARG A 89 -0.46 -13.66 0.43
CA ARG A 89 -0.45 -14.46 -0.78
C ARG A 89 -1.80 -15.14 -0.94
N GLU A 90 -2.35 -15.08 -2.13
CA GLU A 90 -3.56 -15.81 -2.45
C GLU A 90 -3.33 -17.30 -2.25
N PRO A 91 -4.21 -18.01 -1.52
CA PRO A 91 -4.01 -19.44 -1.30
C PRO A 91 -4.17 -20.23 -2.59
N GLU A 92 -3.60 -21.43 -2.60
CA GLU A 92 -3.75 -22.32 -3.73
C GLU A 92 -5.21 -22.70 -3.95
N PRO A 93 -5.66 -22.89 -5.22
CA PRO A 93 -7.07 -23.20 -5.48
C PRO A 93 -7.57 -24.49 -4.83
N THR A 94 -6.66 -25.36 -4.39
CA THR A 94 -6.99 -26.63 -3.76
C THR A 94 -7.24 -26.53 -2.27
N LEU A 95 -7.06 -25.37 -1.68
CA LEU A 95 -7.32 -25.16 -0.25
C LEU A 95 -8.80 -25.07 0.06
#